data_0b836a52936d94c312bef2be9083d275
#
_entry.id   0b836a52936d94c312bef2be9083d275
#
_cell.length_a   1.000
_cell.length_b   1.000
_cell.length_c   1.000
_cell.angle_alpha   90.00
_cell.angle_beta   90.00
_cell.angle_gamma   90.00
#
_symmetry.space_group_name_H-M   'P 1'
#
loop_
_entity.id
_entity.type
_entity.pdbx_description
1 polymer ?
#
loop_
_entity_poly.entity_id
_entity_poly.type
_entity_poly.pdbx_seq_one_letter_code
_entity_poly.pdbx_strand_id
1 'polypeptide(L)'
;DYSMLLPTYHIGILDFTLFENHPKFMAKYQILDVEDGFLYSDKLCIKILDLTQLEKAKSQSETDKKLQKWASIFKAETLEELEQLASGEEVFENMVVTMKKLSEDEKIRMQCEAREDYERCLITEYNAGKQDGIEQGIEIERKNTEKERQRADRLEAEVKRLQGMLEP
;
A
#
# COMPACT_ATOMS: atom_id res chain seq x y z
N ASP A 1 -31.88 -11.96 -14.75
CA ASP A 1 -32.55 -11.73 -13.46
C ASP A 1 -31.45 -11.68 -12.36
N TYR A 2 -31.29 -10.54 -11.69
CA TYR A 2 -30.29 -10.32 -10.65
C TYR A 2 -30.50 -11.21 -9.41
N SER A 3 -31.70 -11.74 -9.21
CA SER A 3 -31.99 -12.63 -8.08
C SER A 3 -31.24 -13.96 -8.14
N MET A 4 -30.84 -14.39 -9.34
CA MET A 4 -30.11 -15.65 -9.55
C MET A 4 -28.56 -15.51 -9.42
N LEU A 5 -28.05 -14.30 -9.26
CA LEU A 5 -26.59 -14.12 -9.06
C LEU A 5 -26.15 -14.73 -7.73
N LEU A 6 -25.04 -15.48 -7.78
CA LEU A 6 -24.40 -15.98 -6.57
C LEU A 6 -23.67 -14.84 -5.84
N PRO A 7 -23.63 -14.88 -4.49
CA PRO A 7 -22.86 -13.92 -3.73
C PRO A 7 -21.37 -13.96 -4.09
N THR A 8 -20.80 -12.78 -4.26
CA THR A 8 -19.36 -12.58 -4.50
C THR A 8 -18.71 -12.00 -3.24
N TYR A 9 -17.66 -12.64 -2.78
CA TYR A 9 -16.87 -12.18 -1.63
C TYR A 9 -15.47 -11.80 -2.10
N HIS A 10 -15.11 -10.55 -1.90
CA HIS A 10 -13.71 -10.13 -1.96
C HIS A 10 -13.11 -10.21 -0.55
N ILE A 11 -11.99 -10.92 -0.40
CA ILE A 11 -11.29 -11.05 0.88
C ILE A 11 -9.91 -10.44 0.71
N GLY A 12 -9.64 -9.34 1.45
CA GLY A 12 -8.33 -8.73 1.56
C GLY A 12 -7.68 -9.10 2.90
N ILE A 13 -6.46 -9.59 2.86
CA ILE A 13 -5.61 -9.79 4.03
C ILE A 13 -4.49 -8.77 3.91
N LEU A 14 -4.40 -7.84 4.87
CA LEU A 14 -3.53 -6.68 4.80
C LEU A 14 -2.56 -6.68 5.98
N ASP A 15 -1.31 -6.39 5.69
CA ASP A 15 -0.26 -6.14 6.68
C ASP A 15 -0.08 -4.64 6.97
N PHE A 16 -1.11 -3.87 6.68
CA PHE A 16 -1.18 -2.44 6.96
C PHE A 16 -2.63 -2.03 7.26
N THR A 17 -2.82 -0.93 8.00
CA THR A 17 -4.15 -0.37 8.29
C THR A 17 -4.64 0.45 7.08
N LEU A 18 -5.71 -0.03 6.43
CA LEU A 18 -6.28 0.61 5.24
C LEU A 18 -6.89 1.99 5.55
N PHE A 19 -7.57 2.11 6.69
CA PHE A 19 -8.22 3.35 7.14
C PHE A 19 -7.76 3.70 8.55
N GLU A 20 -6.82 4.63 8.68
CA GLU A 20 -6.25 5.06 9.96
C GLU A 20 -7.30 5.58 10.95
N ASN A 21 -8.35 6.24 10.44
CA ASN A 21 -9.46 6.75 11.25
C ASN A 21 -10.50 5.68 11.60
N HIS A 22 -10.37 4.46 11.09
CA HIS A 22 -11.31 3.35 11.32
C HIS A 22 -10.59 1.99 11.41
N PRO A 23 -9.61 1.82 12.33
CA PRO A 23 -8.83 0.59 12.44
C PRO A 23 -9.70 -0.53 13.03
N LYS A 24 -9.86 -1.63 12.28
CA LYS A 24 -10.58 -2.84 12.71
C LYS A 24 -9.82 -4.07 12.29
N PHE A 25 -9.70 -5.05 13.20
CA PHE A 25 -9.13 -6.36 12.88
C PHE A 25 -9.88 -7.05 11.74
N MET A 26 -11.20 -7.02 11.79
CA MET A 26 -12.07 -7.55 10.74
C MET A 26 -13.12 -6.50 10.37
N ALA A 27 -13.21 -6.14 9.11
CA ALA A 27 -14.22 -5.24 8.60
C ALA A 27 -14.99 -5.88 7.45
N LYS A 28 -16.28 -5.60 7.39
CA LYS A 28 -17.18 -5.99 6.31
C LYS A 28 -17.75 -4.74 5.67
N TYR A 29 -17.62 -4.64 4.34
CA TYR A 29 -18.14 -3.52 3.55
C TYR A 29 -19.16 -4.03 2.54
N GLN A 30 -20.17 -3.22 2.29
CA GLN A 30 -21.23 -3.47 1.30
C GLN A 30 -21.52 -2.16 0.57
N ILE A 31 -22.18 -2.24 -0.58
CA ILE A 31 -22.60 -1.08 -1.36
C ILE A 31 -23.94 -0.61 -0.82
N LEU A 32 -23.99 0.65 -0.44
CA LEU A 32 -25.18 1.32 0.09
C LEU A 32 -25.47 2.57 -0.72
N ASP A 33 -26.73 2.96 -0.78
CA ASP A 33 -27.12 4.30 -1.19
C ASP A 33 -26.61 5.31 -0.16
N VAL A 34 -25.97 6.38 -0.63
CA VAL A 34 -25.33 7.37 0.26
C VAL A 34 -26.30 8.34 0.90
N GLU A 35 -27.54 8.45 0.36
CA GLU A 35 -28.54 9.39 0.85
C GLU A 35 -29.35 8.78 2.00
N ASP A 36 -29.80 7.53 1.86
CA ASP A 36 -30.68 6.88 2.84
C ASP A 36 -30.10 5.62 3.48
N GLY A 37 -28.93 5.16 3.02
CA GLY A 37 -28.24 3.96 3.53
C GLY A 37 -28.88 2.65 3.02
N PHE A 38 -29.75 2.70 2.01
CA PHE A 38 -30.37 1.52 1.45
C PHE A 38 -29.33 0.55 0.87
N LEU A 39 -29.41 -0.72 1.24
CA LEU A 39 -28.48 -1.74 0.74
C LEU A 39 -28.76 -2.03 -0.74
N TYR A 40 -27.85 -1.65 -1.63
CA TYR A 40 -27.97 -1.89 -3.06
C TYR A 40 -28.05 -3.38 -3.40
N SER A 41 -27.18 -4.20 -2.77
CA SER A 41 -27.19 -5.65 -2.96
C SER A 41 -26.43 -6.35 -1.81
N ASP A 42 -26.96 -7.47 -1.36
CA ASP A 42 -26.28 -8.41 -0.46
C ASP A 42 -25.31 -9.36 -1.19
N LYS A 43 -25.33 -9.35 -2.53
CA LYS A 43 -24.54 -10.23 -3.39
C LYS A 43 -23.07 -9.83 -3.50
N LEU A 44 -22.70 -8.60 -3.16
CA LEU A 44 -21.31 -8.14 -3.14
C LEU A 44 -20.90 -7.77 -1.72
N CYS A 45 -19.87 -8.44 -1.25
CA CYS A 45 -19.32 -8.19 0.09
C CYS A 45 -17.79 -8.13 0.04
N ILE A 46 -17.22 -7.07 0.58
CA ILE A 46 -15.76 -6.93 0.76
C ILE A 46 -15.46 -7.18 2.23
N LYS A 47 -14.60 -8.14 2.50
CA LYS A 47 -14.10 -8.44 3.85
C LYS A 47 -12.62 -8.11 3.91
N ILE A 48 -12.22 -7.31 4.89
CA ILE A 48 -10.83 -6.92 5.10
C ILE A 48 -10.38 -7.45 6.46
N LEU A 49 -9.28 -8.16 6.45
CA LEU A 49 -8.58 -8.63 7.64
C LEU A 49 -7.28 -7.83 7.76
N ASP A 50 -7.20 -6.96 8.77
CA ASP A 50 -6.04 -6.14 9.07
C ASP A 50 -5.19 -6.84 10.13
N LEU A 51 -4.06 -7.42 9.71
CA LEU A 51 -3.15 -8.17 10.58
C LEU A 51 -2.48 -7.29 11.64
N THR A 52 -2.37 -5.97 11.40
CA THR A 52 -1.79 -5.04 12.37
C THR A 52 -2.68 -4.84 13.59
N GLN A 53 -3.99 -5.14 13.46
CA GLN A 53 -4.97 -5.00 14.53
C GLN A 53 -5.26 -6.31 15.28
N LEU A 54 -4.46 -7.37 15.04
CA LEU A 54 -4.66 -8.70 15.62
C LEU A 54 -4.75 -8.68 17.15
N GLU A 55 -3.88 -7.90 17.83
CA GLU A 55 -3.87 -7.80 19.30
C GLU A 55 -5.14 -7.17 19.87
N LYS A 56 -5.84 -6.36 19.08
CA LYS A 56 -7.11 -5.73 19.46
C LYS A 56 -8.33 -6.58 19.15
N ALA A 57 -8.11 -7.75 18.53
CA ALA A 57 -9.19 -8.64 18.16
C ALA A 57 -9.91 -9.23 19.38
N LYS A 58 -11.23 -9.18 19.36
CA LYS A 58 -12.05 -9.75 20.43
C LYS A 58 -12.42 -11.20 20.07
N SER A 59 -12.07 -12.13 20.94
CA SER A 59 -12.42 -13.55 20.83
C SER A 59 -13.76 -13.81 21.54
N GLN A 60 -14.88 -13.53 20.88
CA GLN A 60 -16.21 -13.74 21.45
C GLN A 60 -16.84 -15.08 21.02
N SER A 61 -16.36 -15.66 19.93
CA SER A 61 -16.86 -16.91 19.38
C SER A 61 -15.73 -17.84 18.95
N GLU A 62 -16.02 -19.11 18.75
CA GLU A 62 -15.08 -20.06 18.16
C GLU A 62 -14.63 -19.66 16.75
N THR A 63 -15.53 -19.03 16.00
CA THR A 63 -15.19 -18.49 14.69
C THR A 63 -14.16 -17.36 14.79
N ASP A 64 -14.27 -16.49 15.79
CA ASP A 64 -13.30 -15.40 16.00
C ASP A 64 -11.94 -15.97 16.39
N LYS A 65 -11.90 -16.98 17.25
CA LYS A 65 -10.64 -17.66 17.63
C LYS A 65 -9.95 -18.29 16.42
N LYS A 66 -10.71 -18.98 15.56
CA LYS A 66 -10.16 -19.56 14.33
C LYS A 66 -9.63 -18.48 13.41
N LEU A 67 -10.36 -17.36 13.25
CA LEU A 67 -9.91 -16.24 12.42
C LEU A 67 -8.62 -15.60 12.97
N GLN A 68 -8.53 -15.44 14.29
CA GLN A 68 -7.30 -14.93 14.92
C GLN A 68 -6.13 -15.90 14.73
N LYS A 69 -6.37 -17.19 14.82
CA LYS A 69 -5.34 -18.21 14.56
C LYS A 69 -4.84 -18.15 13.12
N TRP A 70 -5.75 -18.03 12.14
CA TRP A 70 -5.38 -17.80 10.74
C TRP A 70 -4.55 -16.51 10.57
N ALA A 71 -4.97 -15.42 11.20
CA ALA A 71 -4.26 -14.15 11.15
C ALA A 71 -2.86 -14.25 11.76
N SER A 72 -2.70 -14.96 12.88
CA SER A 72 -1.39 -15.23 13.49
C SER A 72 -0.48 -16.03 12.56
N ILE A 73 -1.03 -17.04 11.86
CA ILE A 73 -0.29 -17.82 10.88
C ILE A 73 0.16 -16.96 9.69
N PHE A 74 -0.70 -16.08 9.18
CA PHE A 74 -0.31 -15.16 8.11
C PHE A 74 0.73 -14.12 8.53
N LYS A 75 0.80 -13.82 9.83
CA LYS A 75 1.75 -12.87 10.40
C LYS A 75 3.08 -13.52 10.82
N ALA A 76 3.14 -14.84 10.88
CA ALA A 76 4.35 -15.55 11.28
C ALA A 76 5.50 -15.30 10.29
N GLU A 77 6.65 -14.88 10.82
CA GLU A 77 7.84 -14.53 10.04
C GLU A 77 8.84 -15.69 9.96
N THR A 78 8.74 -16.65 10.88
CA THR A 78 9.65 -17.79 10.95
C THR A 78 8.94 -19.14 10.89
N LEU A 79 9.66 -20.16 10.44
CA LEU A 79 9.13 -21.51 10.38
C LEU A 79 8.83 -22.07 11.78
N GLU A 80 9.66 -21.72 12.76
CA GLU A 80 9.49 -22.13 14.15
C GLU A 80 8.21 -21.56 14.75
N GLU A 81 7.89 -20.29 14.50
CA GLU A 81 6.63 -19.67 14.91
C GLU A 81 5.43 -20.34 14.24
N LEU A 82 5.56 -20.64 12.93
CA LEU A 82 4.52 -21.33 12.18
C LEU A 82 4.23 -22.71 12.74
N GLU A 83 5.27 -23.49 13.08
CA GLU A 83 5.15 -24.81 13.72
C GLU A 83 4.46 -24.74 15.08
N GLN A 84 4.84 -23.76 15.91
CA GLN A 84 4.23 -23.55 17.22
C GLN A 84 2.74 -23.19 17.09
N LEU A 85 2.41 -22.27 16.18
CA LEU A 85 1.03 -21.86 15.93
C LEU A 85 0.17 -22.97 15.33
N ALA A 86 0.74 -23.84 14.50
CA ALA A 86 0.05 -24.95 13.85
C ALA A 86 -0.21 -26.14 14.78
N SER A 87 0.54 -26.26 15.87
CA SER A 87 0.48 -27.40 16.79
C SER A 87 -0.93 -27.65 17.34
N GLY A 88 -1.36 -28.90 17.29
CA GLY A 88 -2.63 -29.38 17.81
C GLY A 88 -3.83 -29.27 16.86
N GLU A 89 -3.62 -28.80 15.61
CA GLU A 89 -4.66 -28.79 14.58
C GLU A 89 -4.14 -29.32 13.25
N GLU A 90 -4.64 -30.48 12.84
CA GLU A 90 -4.22 -31.22 11.65
C GLU A 90 -4.17 -30.36 10.36
N VAL A 91 -5.14 -29.46 10.19
CA VAL A 91 -5.22 -28.58 9.01
C VAL A 91 -3.98 -27.67 8.93
N PHE A 92 -3.57 -27.06 10.05
CA PHE A 92 -2.42 -26.17 10.11
C PHE A 92 -1.10 -26.96 10.05
N GLU A 93 -1.02 -28.11 10.69
CA GLU A 93 0.15 -29.00 10.62
C GLU A 93 0.41 -29.44 9.18
N ASN A 94 -0.63 -29.87 8.46
CA ASN A 94 -0.53 -30.23 7.04
C ASN A 94 -0.12 -29.04 6.15
N MET A 95 -0.58 -27.83 6.46
CA MET A 95 -0.17 -26.63 5.78
C MET A 95 1.33 -26.35 5.97
N VAL A 96 1.85 -26.44 7.21
CA VAL A 96 3.28 -26.28 7.50
C VAL A 96 4.12 -27.29 6.76
N VAL A 97 3.71 -28.57 6.74
CA VAL A 97 4.40 -29.61 5.96
C VAL A 97 4.44 -29.27 4.47
N THR A 98 3.35 -28.75 3.94
CA THR A 98 3.27 -28.34 2.53
C THR A 98 4.17 -27.14 2.25
N MET A 99 4.17 -26.12 3.13
CA MET A 99 5.04 -24.95 3.00
C MET A 99 6.52 -25.33 3.08
N LYS A 100 6.91 -26.25 3.96
CA LYS A 100 8.28 -26.81 4.02
C LYS A 100 8.70 -27.43 2.70
N LYS A 101 7.87 -28.31 2.15
CA LYS A 101 8.14 -28.96 0.85
C LYS A 101 8.27 -27.91 -0.27
N LEU A 102 7.42 -26.88 -0.28
CA LEU A 102 7.49 -25.81 -1.27
C LEU A 102 8.75 -24.96 -1.11
N SER A 103 9.18 -24.69 0.13
CA SER A 103 10.41 -23.91 0.40
C SER A 103 11.69 -24.70 0.07
N GLU A 104 11.64 -26.04 0.10
CA GLU A 104 12.72 -26.91 -0.31
C GLU A 104 12.83 -27.05 -1.84
N ASP A 105 11.77 -26.69 -2.58
CA ASP A 105 11.78 -26.66 -4.03
C ASP A 105 12.62 -25.49 -4.54
N GLU A 106 13.82 -25.81 -5.04
CA GLU A 106 14.79 -24.83 -5.54
C GLU A 106 14.21 -23.92 -6.63
N LYS A 107 13.32 -24.46 -7.47
CA LYS A 107 12.68 -23.68 -8.54
C LYS A 107 11.73 -22.62 -8.00
N ILE A 108 10.95 -22.94 -6.96
CA ILE A 108 10.03 -21.98 -6.32
C ILE A 108 10.84 -20.92 -5.58
N ARG A 109 11.90 -21.33 -4.87
CA ARG A 109 12.80 -20.37 -4.21
C ARG A 109 13.41 -19.39 -5.21
N MET A 110 13.95 -19.86 -6.34
CA MET A 110 14.49 -18.98 -7.39
C MET A 110 13.44 -18.03 -7.97
N GLN A 111 12.19 -18.47 -8.13
CA GLN A 111 11.11 -17.61 -8.60
C GLN A 111 10.76 -16.51 -7.57
N CYS A 112 10.74 -16.84 -6.28
CA CYS A 112 10.52 -15.88 -5.20
C CYS A 112 11.66 -14.83 -5.16
N GLU A 113 12.91 -15.28 -5.21
CA GLU A 113 14.09 -14.41 -5.24
C GLU A 113 14.07 -13.47 -6.44
N ALA A 114 13.76 -13.98 -7.64
CA ALA A 114 13.64 -13.18 -8.85
C ALA A 114 12.54 -12.11 -8.77
N ARG A 115 11.41 -12.43 -8.12
CA ARG A 115 10.33 -11.47 -7.88
C ARG A 115 10.74 -10.37 -6.92
N GLU A 116 11.37 -10.73 -5.81
CA GLU A 116 11.88 -9.74 -4.84
C GLU A 116 12.93 -8.82 -5.44
N ASP A 117 13.82 -9.36 -6.29
CA ASP A 117 14.82 -8.58 -7.01
C ASP A 117 14.15 -7.60 -7.99
N TYR A 118 13.13 -8.06 -8.71
CA TYR A 118 12.35 -7.21 -9.60
C TYR A 118 11.65 -6.06 -8.86
N GLU A 119 11.02 -6.34 -7.72
CA GLU A 119 10.36 -5.32 -6.90
C GLU A 119 11.37 -4.29 -6.35
N ARG A 120 12.56 -4.75 -5.92
CA ARG A 120 13.66 -3.86 -5.50
C ARG A 120 14.15 -2.98 -6.63
N CYS A 121 14.31 -3.53 -7.83
CA CYS A 121 14.69 -2.77 -9.02
C CYS A 121 13.66 -1.68 -9.34
N LEU A 122 12.36 -2.00 -9.33
CA LEU A 122 11.30 -1.01 -9.57
C LEU A 122 11.32 0.15 -8.58
N ILE A 123 11.51 -0.13 -7.29
CA ILE A 123 11.63 0.90 -6.25
C ILE A 123 12.86 1.78 -6.50
N THR A 124 13.98 1.17 -6.87
CA THR A 124 15.23 1.89 -7.15
C THR A 124 15.08 2.79 -8.37
N GLU A 125 14.51 2.28 -9.46
CA GLU A 125 14.24 3.06 -10.69
C GLU A 125 13.26 4.22 -10.43
N TYR A 126 12.21 3.97 -9.66
CA TYR A 126 11.26 5.02 -9.28
C TYR A 126 11.93 6.14 -8.49
N ASN A 127 12.75 5.78 -7.49
CA ASN A 127 13.46 6.75 -6.67
C ASN A 127 14.51 7.54 -7.48
N ALA A 128 15.24 6.86 -8.37
CA ALA A 128 16.19 7.51 -9.28
C ALA A 128 15.47 8.51 -10.21
N GLY A 129 14.38 8.09 -10.87
CA GLY A 129 13.60 8.97 -11.74
C GLY A 129 12.99 10.16 -11.01
N LYS A 130 12.56 9.98 -9.75
CA LYS A 130 12.10 11.08 -8.89
C LYS A 130 13.22 12.08 -8.59
N GLN A 131 14.41 11.59 -8.24
CA GLN A 131 15.57 12.42 -7.97
C GLN A 131 16.00 13.22 -9.20
N ASP A 132 16.10 12.56 -10.35
CA ASP A 132 16.43 13.21 -11.63
C ASP A 132 15.40 14.31 -11.97
N GLY A 133 14.12 14.04 -11.75
CA GLY A 133 13.06 15.03 -11.98
C GLY A 133 13.19 16.26 -11.07
N ILE A 134 13.54 16.07 -9.80
CA ILE A 134 13.80 17.17 -8.85
C ILE A 134 15.01 17.99 -9.30
N GLU A 135 16.11 17.35 -9.67
CA GLU A 135 17.33 18.02 -10.13
C GLU A 135 17.10 18.84 -11.39
N GLN A 136 16.38 18.26 -12.37
CA GLN A 136 16.00 18.97 -13.59
C GLN A 136 15.09 20.18 -13.29
N GLY A 137 14.12 20.01 -12.38
CA GLY A 137 13.25 21.09 -11.94
C GLY A 137 14.04 22.26 -11.30
N ILE A 138 14.97 21.96 -10.42
CA ILE A 138 15.84 22.96 -9.78
C ILE A 138 16.69 23.70 -10.83
N GLU A 139 17.26 22.97 -11.78
CA GLU A 139 18.09 23.59 -12.83
C GLU A 139 17.29 24.48 -13.78
N ILE A 140 16.06 24.09 -14.11
CA ILE A 140 15.14 24.91 -14.92
C ILE A 140 14.79 26.21 -14.16
N GLU A 141 14.45 26.10 -12.89
CA GLU A 141 14.07 27.25 -12.05
C GLU A 141 15.27 28.20 -11.86
N ARG A 142 16.45 27.66 -11.66
CA ARG A 142 17.69 28.46 -11.59
C ARG A 142 17.93 29.27 -12.86
N LYS A 143 17.76 28.62 -14.03
CA LYS A 143 17.88 29.31 -15.33
C LYS A 143 16.82 30.40 -15.52
N ASN A 144 15.61 30.14 -15.08
CA ASN A 144 14.52 31.13 -15.18
C ASN A 144 14.80 32.32 -14.25
N THR A 145 15.21 32.07 -13.01
CA THR A 145 15.56 33.10 -12.04
C THR A 145 16.71 33.99 -12.57
N GLU A 146 17.74 33.38 -13.15
CA GLU A 146 18.85 34.12 -13.73
C GLU A 146 18.40 35.00 -14.93
N LYS A 147 17.53 34.49 -15.79
CA LYS A 147 16.96 35.31 -16.91
C LYS A 147 16.14 36.49 -16.39
N GLU A 148 15.31 36.29 -15.38
CA GLU A 148 14.49 37.38 -14.81
C GLU A 148 15.37 38.42 -14.09
N ARG A 149 16.44 38.00 -13.42
CA ARG A 149 17.43 38.90 -12.83
C ARG A 149 18.11 39.76 -13.91
N GLN A 150 18.60 39.13 -14.97
CA GLN A 150 19.21 39.90 -16.08
C GLN A 150 18.24 40.86 -16.75
N ARG A 151 16.95 40.48 -16.81
CA ARG A 151 15.90 41.35 -17.32
C ARG A 151 15.65 42.56 -16.39
N ALA A 152 15.62 42.32 -15.08
CA ALA A 152 15.48 43.36 -14.08
C ALA A 152 16.66 44.36 -14.12
N ASP A 153 17.90 43.82 -14.17
CA ASP A 153 19.12 44.63 -14.26
C ASP A 153 19.11 45.56 -15.53
N ARG A 154 18.66 45.00 -16.67
CA ARG A 154 18.52 45.81 -17.92
C ARG A 154 17.48 46.90 -17.79
N LEU A 155 16.34 46.61 -17.19
CA LEU A 155 15.29 47.60 -16.97
C LEU A 155 15.73 48.70 -16.00
N GLU A 156 16.44 48.35 -14.93
CA GLU A 156 17.02 49.29 -14.00
C GLU A 156 18.03 50.24 -14.69
N ALA A 157 18.91 49.68 -15.52
CA ALA A 157 19.87 50.46 -16.29
C ALA A 157 19.18 51.41 -17.26
N GLU A 158 18.10 50.98 -17.93
CA GLU A 158 17.32 51.80 -18.85
C GLU A 158 16.57 52.93 -18.09
N VAL A 159 15.99 52.61 -16.93
CA VAL A 159 15.34 53.65 -16.05
C VAL A 159 16.36 54.70 -15.64
N LYS A 160 17.56 54.29 -15.17
CA LYS A 160 18.64 55.25 -14.81
C LYS A 160 19.05 56.13 -16.00
N ARG A 161 19.17 55.52 -17.18
CA ARG A 161 19.49 56.26 -18.42
C ARG A 161 18.44 57.32 -18.75
N LEU A 162 17.16 56.94 -18.69
CA LEU A 162 16.04 57.86 -18.99
C LEU A 162 15.93 58.96 -17.92
N GLN A 163 16.15 58.69 -16.66
CA GLN A 163 16.19 59.68 -15.58
C GLN A 163 17.30 60.70 -15.79
N GLY A 164 18.53 60.25 -16.17
CA GLY A 164 19.64 61.18 -16.48
C GLY A 164 19.43 62.01 -17.73
N MET A 165 18.48 61.68 -18.61
CA MET A 165 18.08 62.51 -19.76
C MET A 165 17.00 63.54 -19.42
N LEU A 166 16.36 63.43 -18.24
CA LEU A 166 15.29 64.33 -17.76
C LEU A 166 15.83 65.38 -16.74
N GLU A 167 17.04 65.19 -16.24
CA GLU A 167 17.72 66.18 -15.42
C GLU A 167 18.36 67.23 -16.35
N PRO A 168 18.03 68.53 -16.19
CA PRO A 168 18.50 69.63 -17.06
C PRO A 168 19.97 69.96 -16.85
#